data_39a767ccba0bfd2e7170540ae3cf31fe
#
_entry.id   39a767ccba0bfd2e7170540ae3cf31fe
#
_cell.length_a   1.000
_cell.length_b   1.000
_cell.length_c   1.000
_cell.angle_alpha   90.00
_cell.angle_beta   90.00
_cell.angle_gamma   90.00
#
_symmetry.space_group_name_H-M   'P 1'
#
loop_
_entity.id
_entity.type
_entity.pdbx_description
1 polymer ?
#
loop_
_entity_poly.entity_id
_entity_poly.type
_entity_poly.pdbx_seq_one_letter_code
_entity_poly.pdbx_strand_id
1 'polypeptide(L)'
;MTLKDVYNKLFEKYGYQNWWPVHEGQNSIVEITFGAVLTQNTSWKNVEKAIENLIKHNMLNFEKVYCSDIEFLKELIRPAGFYNQKAKTLKSVSKLFLEKPHKDITREDLLSIKGVGKETADSILLYALNKPYFVIDAYTKRFLKRLSLVSDKIDYDSLQSFITQNIEMDLEIYKEFHALIVKHCKELCTKKPKCEVCFFKCERLS
;
A
#
# COMPACT_ATOMS: atom_id res chain seq x y z
N MET A 1 -7.06 -24.91 5.66
CA MET A 1 -6.22 -24.17 4.66
C MET A 1 -5.36 -23.20 5.45
N THR A 2 -4.04 -23.27 5.31
CA THR A 2 -3.08 -22.35 5.96
C THR A 2 -2.87 -21.09 5.13
N LEU A 3 -2.26 -20.04 5.71
CA LEU A 3 -1.87 -18.84 4.93
C LEU A 3 -0.86 -19.17 3.83
N LYS A 4 0.05 -20.12 4.08
CA LYS A 4 1.00 -20.62 3.08
C LYS A 4 0.27 -21.29 1.90
N ASP A 5 -0.77 -22.06 2.15
CA ASP A 5 -1.59 -22.65 1.08
C ASP A 5 -2.29 -21.54 0.27
N VAL A 6 -2.76 -20.49 0.93
CA VAL A 6 -3.39 -19.33 0.26
C VAL A 6 -2.38 -18.63 -0.64
N TYR A 7 -1.19 -18.33 -0.14
CA TYR A 7 -0.11 -17.72 -0.92
C TYR A 7 0.24 -18.56 -2.15
N ASN A 8 0.50 -19.85 -1.95
CA ASN A 8 0.89 -20.76 -3.03
C ASN A 8 -0.18 -20.81 -4.13
N LYS A 9 -1.46 -20.95 -3.77
CA LYS A 9 -2.57 -20.96 -4.74
C LYS A 9 -2.70 -19.66 -5.52
N LEU A 10 -2.52 -18.52 -4.84
CA LEU A 10 -2.54 -17.22 -5.50
C LEU A 10 -1.35 -17.08 -6.46
N PHE A 11 -0.17 -17.47 -6.00
CA PHE A 11 1.05 -17.39 -6.78
C PHE A 11 1.01 -18.32 -8.03
N GLU A 12 0.54 -19.55 -7.86
CA GLU A 12 0.34 -20.51 -8.97
C GLU A 12 -0.63 -19.94 -10.03
N LYS A 13 -1.70 -19.25 -9.58
CA LYS A 13 -2.71 -18.69 -10.47
C LYS A 13 -2.26 -17.42 -11.20
N TYR A 14 -1.56 -16.54 -10.51
CA TYR A 14 -1.31 -15.17 -10.99
C TYR A 14 0.17 -14.87 -11.29
N GLY A 15 1.12 -15.67 -10.77
CA GLY A 15 2.55 -15.42 -10.88
C GLY A 15 2.99 -14.16 -10.13
N TYR A 16 4.20 -13.72 -10.42
CA TYR A 16 4.76 -12.49 -9.86
C TYR A 16 3.97 -11.26 -10.30
N GLN A 17 3.66 -10.39 -9.35
CA GLN A 17 2.94 -9.14 -9.60
C GLN A 17 3.88 -7.94 -9.78
N ASN A 18 5.13 -8.06 -9.31
CA ASN A 18 6.14 -7.00 -9.36
C ASN A 18 5.61 -5.65 -8.83
N TRP A 19 4.85 -5.71 -7.76
CA TRP A 19 4.34 -4.53 -7.10
C TRP A 19 5.42 -4.03 -6.14
N TRP A 20 5.75 -2.78 -6.13
CA TRP A 20 5.12 -1.53 -6.57
C TRP A 20 5.66 -1.08 -7.93
N PRO A 21 4.80 -0.70 -8.90
CA PRO A 21 5.27 -0.17 -10.18
C PRO A 21 5.85 1.23 -9.98
N VAL A 22 7.02 1.46 -10.58
CA VAL A 22 7.70 2.77 -10.59
C VAL A 22 8.03 3.17 -12.02
N HIS A 23 8.05 4.48 -12.29
CA HIS A 23 8.42 4.99 -13.59
C HIS A 23 9.93 4.86 -13.81
N GLU A 24 10.30 4.50 -15.03
CA GLU A 24 11.72 4.35 -15.40
C GLU A 24 12.49 5.66 -15.15
N GLY A 25 13.69 5.53 -14.59
CA GLY A 25 14.56 6.68 -14.28
C GLY A 25 14.15 7.49 -13.04
N GLN A 26 13.06 7.13 -12.33
CA GLN A 26 12.66 7.82 -11.12
C GLN A 26 13.25 7.18 -9.85
N ASN A 27 13.33 7.97 -8.78
CA ASN A 27 13.73 7.45 -7.48
C ASN A 27 12.57 6.64 -6.87
N SER A 28 12.73 5.33 -6.80
CA SER A 28 11.70 4.41 -6.32
C SER A 28 11.22 4.73 -4.89
N ILE A 29 12.13 5.14 -3.99
CA ILE A 29 11.77 5.48 -2.61
C ILE A 29 10.82 6.67 -2.58
N VAL A 30 11.09 7.71 -3.36
CA VAL A 30 10.23 8.90 -3.44
C VAL A 30 8.89 8.55 -4.04
N GLU A 31 8.90 7.85 -5.18
CA GLU A 31 7.68 7.52 -5.91
C GLU A 31 6.76 6.62 -5.10
N ILE A 32 7.28 5.56 -4.50
CA ILE A 32 6.51 4.65 -3.65
C ILE A 32 5.96 5.38 -2.42
N THR A 33 6.80 6.21 -1.77
CA THR A 33 6.38 6.98 -0.59
C THR A 33 5.23 7.93 -0.93
N PHE A 34 5.34 8.67 -2.03
CA PHE A 34 4.27 9.58 -2.47
C PHE A 34 3.04 8.79 -2.94
N GLY A 35 3.22 7.71 -3.67
CA GLY A 35 2.15 6.81 -4.09
C GLY A 35 1.35 6.27 -2.90
N ALA A 36 2.02 5.85 -1.82
CA ALA A 36 1.37 5.36 -0.61
C ALA A 36 0.51 6.45 0.07
N VAL A 37 0.97 7.69 0.11
CA VAL A 37 0.17 8.82 0.63
C VAL A 37 -0.99 9.14 -0.31
N LEU A 38 -0.75 9.13 -1.62
CA LEU A 38 -1.75 9.53 -2.62
C LEU A 38 -2.84 8.48 -2.82
N THR A 39 -2.58 7.19 -2.52
CA THR A 39 -3.53 6.10 -2.78
C THR A 39 -4.72 6.05 -1.80
N GLN A 40 -4.66 6.82 -0.70
CA GLN A 40 -5.72 6.85 0.30
C GLN A 40 -7.06 7.30 -0.32
N ASN A 41 -8.10 6.45 -0.18
CA ASN A 41 -9.47 6.72 -0.65
C ASN A 41 -9.58 7.17 -2.12
N THR A 42 -8.75 6.62 -3.00
CA THR A 42 -8.83 6.90 -4.45
C THR A 42 -8.46 5.66 -5.28
N SER A 43 -8.69 5.73 -6.59
CA SER A 43 -8.28 4.67 -7.51
C SER A 43 -6.81 4.82 -7.90
N TRP A 44 -6.14 3.69 -8.21
CA TRP A 44 -4.76 3.70 -8.70
C TRP A 44 -4.56 4.60 -9.92
N LYS A 45 -5.50 4.58 -10.88
CA LYS A 45 -5.48 5.45 -12.06
C LYS A 45 -5.38 6.96 -11.72
N ASN A 46 -5.98 7.38 -10.60
CA ASN A 46 -5.89 8.76 -10.14
C ASN A 46 -4.53 9.05 -9.48
N VAL A 47 -3.95 8.05 -8.81
CA VAL A 47 -2.59 8.13 -8.25
C VAL A 47 -1.57 8.29 -9.37
N GLU A 48 -1.65 7.43 -10.41
CA GLU A 48 -0.79 7.51 -11.59
C GLU A 48 -0.78 8.91 -12.20
N LYS A 49 -1.96 9.49 -12.46
CA LYS A 49 -2.07 10.86 -12.98
C LYS A 49 -1.41 11.91 -12.08
N ALA A 50 -1.53 11.76 -10.75
CA ALA A 50 -0.90 12.69 -9.82
C ALA A 50 0.64 12.52 -9.81
N ILE A 51 1.15 11.28 -9.87
CA ILE A 51 2.57 10.99 -9.99
C ILE A 51 3.13 11.51 -11.33
N GLU A 52 2.45 11.27 -12.45
CA GLU A 52 2.82 11.81 -13.77
C GLU A 52 2.92 13.35 -13.76
N ASN A 53 1.98 14.04 -13.09
CA ASN A 53 2.06 15.50 -12.92
C ASN A 53 3.29 15.92 -12.12
N LEU A 54 3.61 15.20 -11.03
CA LEU A 54 4.80 15.47 -10.24
C LEU A 54 6.08 15.24 -11.06
N ILE A 55 6.14 14.17 -11.85
CA ILE A 55 7.27 13.90 -12.76
C ILE A 55 7.42 15.02 -13.80
N LYS A 56 6.34 15.35 -14.52
CA LYS A 56 6.32 16.38 -15.56
C LYS A 56 6.82 17.73 -15.07
N HIS A 57 6.57 18.08 -13.83
CA HIS A 57 6.99 19.33 -13.21
C HIS A 57 8.28 19.20 -12.39
N ASN A 58 8.99 18.07 -12.52
CA ASN A 58 10.22 17.77 -11.79
C ASN A 58 10.06 17.89 -10.25
N MET A 59 8.88 17.49 -9.75
CA MET A 59 8.48 17.58 -8.34
C MET A 59 8.49 16.22 -7.63
N LEU A 60 8.87 15.10 -8.30
CA LEU A 60 8.99 13.80 -7.65
C LEU A 60 10.31 13.73 -6.86
N ASN A 61 10.41 14.56 -5.82
CA ASN A 61 11.61 14.75 -5.01
C ASN A 61 11.22 15.30 -3.63
N PHE A 62 11.80 14.77 -2.55
CA PHE A 62 11.45 15.19 -1.19
C PHE A 62 11.74 16.67 -0.93
N GLU A 63 12.93 17.16 -1.29
CA GLU A 63 13.32 18.55 -1.05
C GLU A 63 12.42 19.52 -1.82
N LYS A 64 12.17 19.24 -3.11
CA LYS A 64 11.31 20.09 -3.95
C LYS A 64 9.87 20.14 -3.40
N VAL A 65 9.32 18.99 -3.00
CA VAL A 65 7.98 18.96 -2.40
C VAL A 65 7.95 19.69 -1.06
N TYR A 66 8.96 19.50 -0.20
CA TYR A 66 9.04 20.20 1.07
C TYR A 66 9.11 21.73 0.90
N CYS A 67 9.94 22.22 -0.03
CA CYS A 67 10.14 23.65 -0.28
C CYS A 67 9.07 24.30 -1.15
N SER A 68 8.23 23.51 -1.85
CA SER A 68 7.25 24.04 -2.80
C SER A 68 6.18 24.92 -2.17
N ASP A 69 5.58 25.79 -2.99
CA ASP A 69 4.30 26.41 -2.66
C ASP A 69 3.22 25.33 -2.50
N ILE A 70 2.38 25.48 -1.47
CA ILE A 70 1.36 24.48 -1.14
C ILE A 70 0.22 24.45 -2.17
N GLU A 71 -0.15 25.59 -2.74
CA GLU A 71 -1.23 25.66 -3.74
C GLU A 71 -0.77 25.02 -5.05
N PHE A 72 0.47 25.27 -5.47
CA PHE A 72 1.05 24.58 -6.61
C PHE A 72 1.09 23.06 -6.42
N LEU A 73 1.53 22.57 -5.26
CA LEU A 73 1.53 21.14 -4.96
C LEU A 73 0.11 20.53 -5.00
N LYS A 74 -0.89 21.24 -4.47
CA LYS A 74 -2.29 20.82 -4.52
C LYS A 74 -2.81 20.68 -5.96
N GLU A 75 -2.44 21.57 -6.86
CA GLU A 75 -2.81 21.49 -8.27
C GLU A 75 -2.26 20.23 -8.93
N LEU A 76 -0.99 19.91 -8.70
CA LEU A 76 -0.35 18.72 -9.27
C LEU A 76 -1.00 17.42 -8.81
N ILE A 77 -1.35 17.33 -7.53
CA ILE A 77 -1.93 16.11 -6.95
C ILE A 77 -3.46 16.08 -6.93
N ARG A 78 -4.13 17.06 -7.54
CA ARG A 78 -5.59 17.18 -7.57
C ARG A 78 -6.30 15.92 -8.06
N PRO A 79 -5.78 15.19 -9.07
CA PRO A 79 -6.40 13.93 -9.51
C PRO A 79 -6.57 12.89 -8.41
N ALA A 80 -5.68 12.84 -7.41
CA ALA A 80 -5.74 11.87 -6.32
C ALA A 80 -6.88 12.14 -5.31
N GLY A 81 -7.56 13.29 -5.37
CA GLY A 81 -8.60 13.69 -4.42
C GLY A 81 -8.03 14.01 -3.03
N PHE A 82 -8.84 14.59 -2.15
CA PHE A 82 -8.42 15.00 -0.80
C PHE A 82 -7.10 15.78 -0.78
N TYR A 83 -6.80 16.48 -1.85
CA TYR A 83 -5.51 17.11 -2.16
C TYR A 83 -5.07 18.12 -1.10
N ASN A 84 -5.99 18.79 -0.42
CA ASN A 84 -5.67 19.72 0.68
C ASN A 84 -4.95 19.01 1.84
N GLN A 85 -5.44 17.84 2.24
CA GLN A 85 -4.83 17.05 3.31
C GLN A 85 -3.57 16.33 2.79
N LYS A 86 -3.65 15.73 1.60
CA LYS A 86 -2.54 14.99 1.01
C LYS A 86 -1.32 15.86 0.74
N ALA A 87 -1.49 17.11 0.29
CA ALA A 87 -0.37 18.04 0.10
C ALA A 87 0.36 18.33 1.42
N LYS A 88 -0.38 18.56 2.51
CA LYS A 88 0.20 18.74 3.84
C LYS A 88 0.95 17.48 4.29
N THR A 89 0.35 16.31 4.10
CA THR A 89 0.96 15.02 4.46
C THR A 89 2.24 14.78 3.64
N LEU A 90 2.22 15.03 2.31
CA LEU A 90 3.41 14.91 1.47
C LEU A 90 4.56 15.80 1.94
N LYS A 91 4.27 17.07 2.31
CA LYS A 91 5.30 17.98 2.85
C LYS A 91 5.87 17.46 4.18
N SER A 92 5.02 16.96 5.07
CA SER A 92 5.47 16.41 6.36
C SER A 92 6.28 15.13 6.21
N VAL A 93 5.86 14.23 5.32
CA VAL A 93 6.62 13.01 4.99
C VAL A 93 7.96 13.39 4.34
N SER A 94 7.97 14.34 3.39
CA SER A 94 9.20 14.82 2.76
C SER A 94 10.17 15.39 3.79
N LYS A 95 9.69 16.16 4.77
CA LYS A 95 10.50 16.67 5.87
C LYS A 95 11.17 15.54 6.65
N LEU A 96 10.39 14.50 7.04
CA LEU A 96 10.94 13.35 7.76
C LEU A 96 12.09 12.67 6.97
N PHE A 97 11.90 12.47 5.66
CA PHE A 97 12.91 11.82 4.81
C PHE A 97 14.14 12.67 4.55
N LEU A 98 14.06 13.99 4.72
CA LEU A 98 15.22 14.90 4.66
C LEU A 98 15.97 15.00 5.98
N GLU A 99 15.26 14.91 7.11
CA GLU A 99 15.85 15.07 8.45
C GLU A 99 16.41 13.76 9.03
N LYS A 100 15.95 12.60 8.54
CA LYS A 100 16.31 11.30 9.12
C LYS A 100 16.82 10.33 8.04
N PRO A 101 17.95 9.64 8.26
CA PRO A 101 18.41 8.59 7.34
C PRO A 101 17.32 7.54 7.13
N HIS A 102 17.14 7.07 5.90
CA HIS A 102 16.05 6.16 5.54
C HIS A 102 16.04 4.86 6.36
N LYS A 103 17.23 4.33 6.67
CA LYS A 103 17.40 3.12 7.52
C LYS A 103 16.86 3.31 8.95
N ASP A 104 16.88 4.55 9.45
CA ASP A 104 16.52 4.88 10.83
C ASP A 104 15.04 5.33 10.97
N ILE A 105 14.33 5.54 9.86
CA ILE A 105 12.90 5.86 9.88
C ILE A 105 12.13 4.67 10.44
N THR A 106 11.38 4.90 11.52
CA THR A 106 10.56 3.90 12.20
C THR A 106 9.08 4.01 11.82
N ARG A 107 8.30 3.01 12.22
CA ARG A 107 6.84 3.03 12.07
C ARG A 107 6.23 4.17 12.89
N GLU A 108 6.74 4.40 14.07
CA GLU A 108 6.31 5.47 14.98
C GLU A 108 6.56 6.86 14.38
N ASP A 109 7.70 7.07 13.72
CA ASP A 109 7.99 8.32 13.01
C ASP A 109 6.91 8.60 11.95
N LEU A 110 6.57 7.61 11.13
CA LEU A 110 5.56 7.73 10.10
C LEU A 110 4.16 7.96 10.68
N LEU A 111 3.79 7.22 11.73
CA LEU A 111 2.50 7.34 12.39
C LEU A 111 2.32 8.68 13.13
N SER A 112 3.41 9.35 13.52
CA SER A 112 3.37 10.69 14.12
C SER A 112 2.91 11.77 13.13
N ILE A 113 2.99 11.50 11.83
CA ILE A 113 2.61 12.45 10.79
C ILE A 113 1.10 12.46 10.61
N LYS A 114 0.48 13.62 10.77
CA LYS A 114 -0.96 13.79 10.54
C LYS A 114 -1.33 13.40 9.10
N GLY A 115 -2.23 12.44 8.96
CA GLY A 115 -2.67 11.94 7.66
C GLY A 115 -1.95 10.65 7.21
N VAL A 116 -0.99 10.15 8.00
CA VAL A 116 -0.39 8.83 7.80
C VAL A 116 -1.03 7.85 8.78
N GLY A 117 -1.79 6.89 8.27
CA GLY A 117 -2.33 5.78 9.05
C GLY A 117 -1.45 4.52 8.94
N LYS A 118 -1.82 3.45 9.67
CA LYS A 118 -1.07 2.19 9.72
C LYS A 118 -0.81 1.60 8.33
N GLU A 119 -1.83 1.56 7.46
CA GLU A 119 -1.73 1.06 6.08
C GLU A 119 -0.68 1.84 5.27
N THR A 120 -0.71 3.18 5.35
CA THR A 120 0.23 4.04 4.64
C THR A 120 1.65 3.91 5.20
N ALA A 121 1.80 3.88 6.53
CA ALA A 121 3.09 3.69 7.18
C ALA A 121 3.72 2.36 6.79
N ASP A 122 2.96 1.27 6.89
CA ASP A 122 3.44 -0.08 6.59
C ASP A 122 3.71 -0.26 5.09
N SER A 123 2.96 0.42 4.20
CA SER A 123 3.26 0.46 2.76
C SER A 123 4.60 1.14 2.47
N ILE A 124 4.87 2.27 3.11
CA ILE A 124 6.17 2.95 2.97
C ILE A 124 7.29 2.06 3.50
N LEU A 125 7.11 1.45 4.67
CA LEU A 125 8.12 0.59 5.28
C LEU A 125 8.42 -0.62 4.40
N LEU A 126 7.39 -1.34 3.93
CA LEU A 126 7.58 -2.55 3.13
C LEU A 126 8.16 -2.25 1.76
N TYR A 127 7.53 -1.35 1.01
CA TYR A 127 7.83 -1.18 -0.42
C TYR A 127 8.93 -0.14 -0.70
N ALA A 128 9.00 0.95 0.08
CA ALA A 128 10.02 1.98 -0.13
C ALA A 128 11.29 1.73 0.69
N LEU A 129 11.15 1.25 1.94
CA LEU A 129 12.26 1.13 2.88
C LEU A 129 12.74 -0.32 3.10
N ASN A 130 12.12 -1.31 2.45
CA ASN A 130 12.45 -2.73 2.59
C ASN A 130 12.49 -3.21 4.05
N LYS A 131 11.48 -2.81 4.84
CA LYS A 131 11.32 -3.24 6.23
C LYS A 131 10.14 -4.22 6.34
N PRO A 132 10.23 -5.29 7.14
CA PRO A 132 9.27 -6.40 7.13
C PRO A 132 7.96 -6.10 7.87
N TYR A 133 7.21 -5.12 7.38
CA TYR A 133 5.87 -4.79 7.85
C TYR A 133 4.84 -5.24 6.81
N PHE A 134 4.03 -6.25 7.12
CA PHE A 134 2.98 -6.68 6.20
C PHE A 134 1.85 -5.66 6.12
N VAL A 135 1.44 -5.28 4.93
CA VAL A 135 0.39 -4.26 4.72
C VAL A 135 -1.00 -4.89 4.87
N ILE A 136 -1.83 -4.29 5.71
CA ILE A 136 -3.23 -4.69 5.91
C ILE A 136 -4.15 -3.64 5.30
N ASP A 137 -4.64 -3.91 4.11
CA ASP A 137 -5.62 -3.07 3.43
C ASP A 137 -7.05 -3.66 3.54
N ALA A 138 -8.01 -2.97 2.93
CA ALA A 138 -9.39 -3.42 2.90
C ALA A 138 -9.58 -4.74 2.11
N TYR A 139 -8.72 -5.02 1.13
CA TYR A 139 -8.74 -6.25 0.36
C TYR A 139 -8.27 -7.43 1.22
N THR A 140 -7.15 -7.28 1.91
CA THR A 140 -6.59 -8.28 2.83
C THR A 140 -7.60 -8.66 3.91
N LYS A 141 -8.19 -7.66 4.58
CA LYS A 141 -9.23 -7.90 5.60
C LYS A 141 -10.40 -8.69 5.04
N ARG A 142 -10.97 -8.23 3.91
CA ARG A 142 -12.13 -8.86 3.29
C ARG A 142 -11.86 -10.29 2.85
N PHE A 143 -10.70 -10.51 2.22
CA PHE A 143 -10.34 -11.80 1.67
C PHE A 143 -10.14 -12.86 2.77
N LEU A 144 -9.34 -12.55 3.79
CA LEU A 144 -9.06 -13.50 4.87
C LEU A 144 -10.30 -13.80 5.74
N LYS A 145 -11.19 -12.80 5.92
CA LYS A 145 -12.50 -13.04 6.55
C LYS A 145 -13.36 -13.99 5.75
N ARG A 146 -13.46 -13.83 4.44
CA ARG A 146 -14.24 -14.72 3.58
C ARG A 146 -13.69 -16.13 3.52
N LEU A 147 -12.40 -16.30 3.69
CA LEU A 147 -11.76 -17.61 3.84
C LEU A 147 -11.96 -18.23 5.25
N SER A 148 -12.65 -17.55 6.15
CA SER A 148 -12.84 -17.96 7.56
C SER A 148 -11.53 -18.17 8.32
N LEU A 149 -10.45 -17.51 7.90
CA LEU A 149 -9.13 -17.59 8.54
C LEU A 149 -9.03 -16.63 9.73
N VAL A 150 -9.86 -15.59 9.77
CA VAL A 150 -9.87 -14.58 10.83
C VAL A 150 -11.29 -14.14 11.15
N SER A 151 -11.48 -13.58 12.35
CA SER A 151 -12.79 -13.09 12.81
C SER A 151 -13.19 -11.79 12.11
N ASP A 152 -14.50 -11.50 12.11
CA ASP A 152 -15.04 -10.26 11.49
C ASP A 152 -14.58 -8.98 12.21
N LYS A 153 -14.27 -9.09 13.51
CA LYS A 153 -13.89 -7.95 14.36
C LYS A 153 -12.39 -7.78 14.53
N ILE A 154 -11.56 -8.53 13.77
CA ILE A 154 -10.11 -8.41 13.89
C ILE A 154 -9.63 -7.00 13.55
N ASP A 155 -8.85 -6.41 14.44
CA ASP A 155 -8.23 -5.10 14.21
C ASP A 155 -6.99 -5.21 13.30
N TYR A 156 -6.39 -4.07 12.98
CA TYR A 156 -5.25 -3.99 12.06
C TYR A 156 -4.03 -4.76 12.58
N ASP A 157 -3.61 -4.46 13.82
CA ASP A 157 -2.36 -5.01 14.38
C ASP A 157 -2.49 -6.49 14.67
N SER A 158 -3.65 -6.94 15.15
CA SER A 158 -3.94 -8.35 15.35
C SER A 158 -3.91 -9.15 14.04
N LEU A 159 -4.44 -8.56 12.95
CA LEU A 159 -4.39 -9.20 11.63
C LEU A 159 -2.97 -9.23 11.06
N GLN A 160 -2.22 -8.14 11.22
CA GLN A 160 -0.82 -8.10 10.82
C GLN A 160 0.01 -9.16 11.58
N SER A 161 -0.16 -9.24 12.90
CA SER A 161 0.50 -10.25 13.74
C SER A 161 0.12 -11.67 13.31
N PHE A 162 -1.16 -11.93 13.03
CA PHE A 162 -1.61 -13.23 12.54
C PHE A 162 -0.89 -13.62 11.24
N ILE A 163 -0.78 -12.70 10.29
CA ILE A 163 -0.11 -12.99 9.01
C ILE A 163 1.39 -13.22 9.24
N THR A 164 2.07 -12.34 9.95
CA THR A 164 3.53 -12.40 10.13
C THR A 164 3.98 -13.60 10.97
N GLN A 165 3.12 -14.16 11.81
CA GLN A 165 3.38 -15.38 12.57
C GLN A 165 3.14 -16.67 11.76
N ASN A 166 2.40 -16.61 10.66
CA ASN A 166 1.99 -17.77 9.87
C ASN A 166 2.55 -17.80 8.43
N ILE A 167 3.38 -16.81 8.08
CA ILE A 167 4.12 -16.74 6.81
C ILE A 167 5.59 -16.46 7.16
N GLU A 168 6.50 -17.03 6.40
CA GLU A 168 7.92 -16.76 6.52
C GLU A 168 8.23 -15.27 6.42
N MET A 169 9.08 -14.76 7.32
CA MET A 169 9.50 -13.35 7.32
C MET A 169 10.50 -13.12 6.17
N ASP A 170 9.97 -12.90 4.99
CA ASP A 170 10.69 -12.59 3.77
C ASP A 170 10.04 -11.38 3.09
N LEU A 171 10.85 -10.41 2.66
CA LEU A 171 10.37 -9.17 2.07
C LEU A 171 9.64 -9.39 0.74
N GLU A 172 10.16 -10.28 -0.10
CA GLU A 172 9.55 -10.57 -1.39
C GLU A 172 8.23 -11.33 -1.23
N ILE A 173 8.19 -12.28 -0.27
CA ILE A 173 6.93 -12.97 0.08
C ILE A 173 5.90 -11.96 0.58
N TYR A 174 6.28 -11.01 1.44
CA TYR A 174 5.34 -10.00 1.96
C TYR A 174 4.80 -9.09 0.85
N LYS A 175 5.68 -8.60 -0.03
CA LYS A 175 5.31 -7.75 -1.17
C LYS A 175 4.39 -8.50 -2.13
N GLU A 176 4.79 -9.69 -2.56
CA GLU A 176 4.02 -10.48 -3.50
C GLU A 176 2.70 -10.97 -2.91
N PHE A 177 2.66 -11.44 -1.66
CA PHE A 177 1.43 -11.91 -1.06
C PHE A 177 0.39 -10.79 -0.94
N HIS A 178 0.79 -9.60 -0.52
CA HIS A 178 -0.10 -8.45 -0.51
C HIS A 178 -0.60 -8.12 -1.93
N ALA A 179 0.28 -8.04 -2.91
CA ALA A 179 -0.07 -7.75 -4.30
C ALA A 179 -1.02 -8.79 -4.91
N LEU A 180 -0.78 -10.08 -4.65
CA LEU A 180 -1.61 -11.19 -5.08
C LEU A 180 -3.02 -11.14 -4.47
N ILE A 181 -3.13 -10.79 -3.19
CA ILE A 181 -4.44 -10.58 -2.53
C ILE A 181 -5.19 -9.44 -3.22
N VAL A 182 -4.53 -8.31 -3.47
CA VAL A 182 -5.12 -7.17 -4.17
C VAL A 182 -5.59 -7.56 -5.57
N LYS A 183 -4.76 -8.27 -6.33
CA LYS A 183 -5.08 -8.80 -7.67
C LYS A 183 -6.33 -9.66 -7.64
N HIS A 184 -6.34 -10.68 -6.78
CA HIS A 184 -7.46 -11.58 -6.61
C HIS A 184 -8.75 -10.85 -6.21
N CYS A 185 -8.65 -9.90 -5.30
CA CYS A 185 -9.79 -9.12 -4.82
C CYS A 185 -10.34 -8.13 -5.86
N LYS A 186 -9.52 -7.65 -6.78
CA LYS A 186 -9.97 -6.82 -7.90
C LYS A 186 -10.67 -7.64 -8.97
N GLU A 187 -10.25 -8.88 -9.21
CA GLU A 187 -10.79 -9.73 -10.28
C GLU A 187 -11.97 -10.59 -9.86
N LEU A 188 -11.84 -11.30 -8.74
CA LEU A 188 -12.80 -12.32 -8.30
C LEU A 188 -13.45 -12.00 -6.96
N CYS A 189 -12.67 -11.74 -5.90
CA CYS A 189 -13.18 -11.52 -4.56
C CYS A 189 -13.57 -10.04 -4.33
N THR A 190 -14.35 -9.48 -5.24
CA THR A 190 -14.84 -8.09 -5.20
C THR A 190 -15.86 -7.86 -4.09
N LYS A 191 -16.46 -6.67 -3.97
CA LYS A 191 -17.61 -6.43 -3.06
C LYS A 191 -18.78 -7.39 -3.37
N LYS A 192 -19.04 -7.66 -4.66
CA LYS A 192 -19.93 -8.71 -5.14
C LYS A 192 -19.06 -9.84 -5.72
N PRO A 193 -18.71 -10.86 -4.94
CA PRO A 193 -17.70 -11.83 -5.35
C PRO A 193 -18.23 -12.76 -6.45
N LYS A 194 -17.31 -13.19 -7.31
CA LYS A 194 -17.58 -14.15 -8.41
C LYS A 194 -17.20 -15.57 -7.95
N CYS A 195 -17.92 -16.08 -6.95
CA CYS A 195 -17.54 -17.35 -6.27
C CYS A 195 -17.68 -18.57 -7.17
N GLU A 196 -18.55 -18.54 -8.16
CA GLU A 196 -18.79 -19.62 -9.13
C GLU A 196 -17.55 -19.95 -9.98
N VAL A 197 -16.66 -18.96 -10.20
CA VAL A 197 -15.42 -19.12 -10.97
C VAL A 197 -14.16 -18.97 -10.10
N CYS A 198 -14.33 -18.81 -8.78
CA CYS A 198 -13.22 -18.65 -7.86
C CYS A 198 -12.63 -20.02 -7.48
N PHE A 199 -11.31 -20.14 -7.49
CA PHE A 199 -10.59 -21.36 -7.09
C PHE A 199 -10.48 -21.54 -5.58
N PHE A 200 -10.89 -20.52 -4.79
CA PHE A 200 -11.08 -20.65 -3.35
C PHE A 200 -12.53 -21.00 -3.06
N LYS A 201 -12.74 -22.06 -2.26
CA LYS A 201 -14.07 -22.39 -1.72
C LYS A 201 -14.23 -21.63 -0.40
N CYS A 202 -15.03 -20.58 -0.42
CA CYS A 202 -15.34 -19.79 0.78
C CYS A 202 -16.64 -20.31 1.43
N GLU A 203 -16.62 -20.56 2.73
CA GLU A 203 -17.81 -21.03 3.48
C GLU A 203 -18.76 -19.87 3.81
N ARG A 204 -18.29 -18.62 3.78
CA ARG A 204 -19.08 -17.43 4.09
C ARG A 204 -19.35 -16.60 2.84
N LEU A 205 -20.54 -16.77 2.28
CA LEU A 205 -21.17 -15.90 1.30
C LEU A 205 -22.26 -15.08 2.02
N SER A 206 -21.86 -14.12 2.84
CA SER A 206 -22.83 -13.17 3.39
C SER A 206 -22.19 -11.81 3.59
#